data_df0e99ca6256e6fa148a0a4048f335e0
#
_entry.id   df0e99ca6256e6fa148a0a4048f335e0
#
_cell.length_a   1.000
_cell.length_b   1.000
_cell.length_c   1.000
_cell.angle_alpha   90.00
_cell.angle_beta   90.00
_cell.angle_gamma   90.00
#
_symmetry.space_group_name_H-M   'P 1'
#
loop_
_entity.id
_entity.type
_entity.pdbx_description
1 polymer ?
#
loop_
_entity_poly.entity_id
_entity_poly.type
_entity_poly.pdbx_seq_one_letter_code
_entity_poly.pdbx_strand_id
1 'polypeptide(L)'
;MTLDTALSKALYQGNGSATQFPFAFKVWEPDQIRVTVTGPGRESRDITSQSRIELTEDGGVVTYPLAGEALSDRYFLSVTRNMPFVQDIDLVSGSKFDPQVIEDGLDKSAAERQQLREQLSRAVILPPTSEQSPEEVVEDIYAARDEAQTSAEAAAQSAIAAGKSAVYSD
;
A
#
# COMPACT_ATOMS: atom_id res chain seq x y z
N MET A 1 6.74 22.14 14.36
CA MET A 1 5.50 21.41 14.69
C MET A 1 5.83 19.95 14.74
N THR A 2 5.57 19.26 15.84
CA THR A 2 5.97 17.86 16.06
C THR A 2 5.07 16.89 15.30
N LEU A 3 5.62 15.79 14.80
CA LEU A 3 4.89 14.78 14.05
C LEU A 3 4.03 13.92 15.01
N ASP A 4 2.72 14.18 15.07
CA ASP A 4 1.82 13.55 16.04
C ASP A 4 1.25 12.19 15.59
N THR A 5 1.30 11.86 14.31
CA THR A 5 0.73 10.61 13.79
C THR A 5 1.81 9.60 13.45
N ALA A 6 1.54 8.31 13.75
CA ALA A 6 2.38 7.20 13.33
C ALA A 6 1.97 6.62 11.96
N LEU A 7 0.98 7.23 11.30
CA LEU A 7 0.45 6.78 10.02
C LEU A 7 1.37 7.18 8.87
N SER A 8 1.50 6.32 7.87
CA SER A 8 2.21 6.57 6.61
C SER A 8 1.47 5.98 5.41
N LYS A 9 0.24 5.49 5.64
CA LYS A 9 -0.61 4.86 4.64
C LYS A 9 -2.08 5.12 4.93
N ALA A 10 -2.85 5.37 3.88
CA ALA A 10 -4.31 5.30 3.87
C ALA A 10 -4.75 4.27 2.82
N LEU A 11 -5.77 3.48 3.13
CA LEU A 11 -6.31 2.44 2.25
C LEU A 11 -7.81 2.62 2.09
N TYR A 12 -8.28 2.58 0.87
CA TYR A 12 -9.67 2.75 0.48
C TYR A 12 -10.12 1.64 -0.44
N GLN A 13 -11.34 1.19 -0.25
CA GLN A 13 -12.04 0.37 -1.24
C GLN A 13 -12.89 1.28 -2.12
N GLY A 14 -12.89 1.04 -3.42
CA GLY A 14 -13.78 1.72 -4.36
C GLY A 14 -15.25 1.48 -4.00
N ASN A 15 -16.12 2.38 -4.41
CA ASN A 15 -17.56 2.27 -4.19
C ASN A 15 -18.40 2.77 -5.38
N GLY A 16 -17.75 2.98 -6.53
CA GLY A 16 -18.37 3.45 -7.77
C GLY A 16 -18.77 4.93 -7.77
N SER A 17 -18.46 5.70 -6.70
CA SER A 17 -18.83 7.11 -6.61
C SER A 17 -17.76 8.02 -6.02
N ALA A 18 -16.95 7.53 -5.08
CA ALA A 18 -15.91 8.32 -4.43
C ALA A 18 -14.75 8.62 -5.40
N THR A 19 -14.36 9.88 -5.44
CA THR A 19 -13.21 10.38 -6.21
C THR A 19 -12.19 11.12 -5.34
N GLN A 20 -12.50 11.34 -4.07
CA GLN A 20 -11.63 12.01 -3.11
C GLN A 20 -11.24 11.05 -1.99
N PHE A 21 -9.94 10.96 -1.71
CA PHE A 21 -9.34 10.02 -0.77
C PHE A 21 -8.45 10.81 0.19
N PRO A 22 -8.97 11.25 1.37
CA PRO A 22 -8.19 12.00 2.34
C PRO A 22 -7.14 11.11 3.00
N PHE A 23 -6.02 11.70 3.40
CA PHE A 23 -5.02 11.01 4.20
C PHE A 23 -4.55 11.91 5.36
N ALA A 24 -4.25 11.30 6.50
CA ALA A 24 -3.94 11.98 7.75
C ALA A 24 -2.49 11.68 8.19
N PHE A 25 -1.54 11.87 7.29
CA PHE A 25 -0.12 11.81 7.62
C PHE A 25 0.64 12.92 6.86
N LYS A 26 1.54 13.56 7.58
CA LYS A 26 2.28 14.70 7.06
C LYS A 26 3.27 14.28 5.97
N VAL A 27 3.28 15.07 4.90
CA VAL A 27 4.32 15.14 3.88
C VAL A 27 4.60 16.62 3.59
N TRP A 28 5.77 16.93 3.06
CA TRP A 28 6.18 18.32 2.80
C TRP A 28 5.91 18.72 1.37
N GLU A 29 5.91 17.74 0.44
CA GLU A 29 5.72 17.99 -0.98
C GLU A 29 4.82 16.91 -1.62
N PRO A 30 4.04 17.25 -2.68
CA PRO A 30 3.13 16.29 -3.31
C PRO A 30 3.82 15.07 -3.95
N ASP A 31 5.08 15.20 -4.38
CA ASP A 31 5.88 14.13 -4.97
C ASP A 31 6.33 13.08 -3.93
N GLN A 32 6.21 13.40 -2.64
CA GLN A 32 6.43 12.48 -1.52
C GLN A 32 5.22 11.56 -1.26
N ILE A 33 4.24 11.55 -2.15
CA ILE A 33 3.09 10.66 -2.11
C ILE A 33 3.17 9.69 -3.29
N ARG A 34 2.86 8.42 -3.01
CA ARG A 34 2.59 7.41 -4.03
C ARG A 34 1.14 6.96 -3.92
N VAL A 35 0.44 6.96 -5.05
CA VAL A 35 -0.94 6.48 -5.16
C VAL A 35 -0.95 5.22 -6.00
N THR A 36 -1.46 4.13 -5.44
CA THR A 36 -1.51 2.83 -6.11
C THR A 36 -2.93 2.29 -6.10
N VAL A 37 -3.39 1.79 -7.24
CA VAL A 37 -4.64 1.03 -7.36
C VAL A 37 -4.34 -0.43 -7.58
N THR A 38 -5.02 -1.28 -6.82
CA THR A 38 -4.95 -2.74 -6.94
C THR A 38 -6.32 -3.28 -7.36
N GLY A 39 -6.34 -4.03 -8.46
CA GLY A 39 -7.54 -4.66 -9.02
C GLY A 39 -7.83 -6.05 -8.44
N PRO A 40 -8.93 -6.69 -8.87
CA PRO A 40 -9.35 -8.02 -8.41
C PRO A 40 -8.34 -9.12 -8.76
N GLY A 41 -7.53 -8.95 -9.82
CA GLY A 41 -6.43 -9.83 -10.20
C GLY A 41 -5.14 -9.64 -9.39
N ARG A 42 -5.17 -8.80 -8.36
CA ARG A 42 -4.01 -8.38 -7.55
C ARG A 42 -2.95 -7.58 -8.30
N GLU A 43 -3.25 -7.16 -9.50
CA GLU A 43 -2.42 -6.26 -10.27
C GLU A 43 -2.41 -4.89 -9.59
N SER A 44 -1.24 -4.45 -9.20
CA SER A 44 -1.04 -3.12 -8.61
C SER A 44 -0.45 -2.17 -9.65
N ARG A 45 -1.07 -1.01 -9.80
CA ARG A 45 -0.64 0.03 -10.74
C ARG A 45 -0.41 1.34 -10.01
N ASP A 46 0.73 1.94 -10.24
CA ASP A 46 1.01 3.32 -9.80
C ASP A 46 0.20 4.30 -10.67
N ILE A 47 -0.62 5.10 -10.02
CA ILE A 47 -1.47 6.11 -10.64
C ILE A 47 -1.17 7.52 -10.12
N THR A 48 -0.03 7.73 -9.48
CA THR A 48 0.36 9.01 -8.89
C THR A 48 0.28 10.14 -9.91
N SER A 49 0.80 9.94 -11.12
CA SER A 49 0.77 10.94 -12.19
C SER A 49 -0.63 11.20 -12.79
N GLN A 50 -1.60 10.31 -12.52
CA GLN A 50 -3.00 10.43 -12.96
C GLN A 50 -3.91 10.97 -11.86
N SER A 51 -3.34 11.32 -10.71
CA SER A 51 -4.05 11.82 -9.53
C SER A 51 -3.69 13.28 -9.30
N ARG A 52 -4.62 14.02 -8.68
CA ARG A 52 -4.32 15.35 -8.12
C ARG A 52 -4.11 15.18 -6.62
N ILE A 53 -3.02 15.74 -6.11
CA ILE A 53 -2.68 15.68 -4.69
C ILE A 53 -2.72 17.11 -4.16
N GLU A 54 -3.56 17.35 -3.16
CA GLU A 54 -3.69 18.63 -2.46
C GLU A 54 -3.29 18.40 -1.00
N LEU A 55 -2.24 19.12 -0.57
CA LEU A 55 -1.71 18.99 0.78
C LEU A 55 -2.40 19.95 1.75
N THR A 56 -2.54 19.51 2.98
CA THR A 56 -2.89 20.31 4.16
C THR A 56 -1.73 20.24 5.17
N GLU A 57 -1.84 20.93 6.29
CA GLU A 57 -0.79 20.98 7.31
C GLU A 57 -0.42 19.58 7.85
N ASP A 58 -1.41 18.70 8.06
CA ASP A 58 -1.26 17.39 8.70
C ASP A 58 -1.62 16.21 7.78
N GLY A 59 -1.75 16.46 6.47
CA GLY A 59 -2.13 15.41 5.54
C GLY A 59 -2.50 15.95 4.16
N GLY A 60 -3.62 15.50 3.61
CA GLY A 60 -4.11 15.98 2.33
C GLY A 60 -5.24 15.17 1.74
N VAL A 61 -5.54 15.44 0.49
CA VAL A 61 -6.56 14.74 -0.29
C VAL A 61 -5.99 14.35 -1.64
N VAL A 62 -6.18 13.09 -2.01
CA VAL A 62 -5.92 12.60 -3.36
C VAL A 62 -7.25 12.57 -4.12
N THR A 63 -7.30 13.21 -5.29
CA THR A 63 -8.43 13.12 -6.22
C THR A 63 -8.09 12.17 -7.36
N TYR A 64 -8.91 11.12 -7.52
CA TYR A 64 -8.80 10.11 -8.60
C TYR A 64 -10.15 9.40 -8.80
N PRO A 65 -10.57 9.11 -10.04
CA PRO A 65 -9.99 9.62 -11.28
C PRO A 65 -10.27 11.12 -11.46
N LEU A 66 -9.44 11.76 -12.26
CA LEU A 66 -9.66 13.19 -12.62
C LEU A 66 -10.80 13.37 -13.63
N ALA A 67 -11.09 12.30 -14.39
CA ALA A 67 -12.20 12.20 -15.34
C ALA A 67 -12.58 10.73 -15.53
N GLY A 68 -13.83 10.44 -15.86
CA GLY A 68 -14.36 9.11 -16.07
C GLY A 68 -15.05 8.53 -14.83
N GLU A 69 -15.21 7.22 -14.82
CA GLU A 69 -15.93 6.51 -13.76
C GLU A 69 -15.07 6.31 -12.51
N ALA A 70 -15.68 6.46 -11.34
CA ALA A 70 -15.05 6.18 -10.06
C ALA A 70 -14.72 4.69 -9.90
N LEU A 71 -13.77 4.37 -9.02
CA LEU A 71 -13.35 3.00 -8.76
C LEU A 71 -14.50 2.16 -8.19
N SER A 72 -14.79 1.02 -8.82
CA SER A 72 -15.77 0.06 -8.31
C SER A 72 -15.24 -0.62 -7.02
N ASP A 73 -16.14 -1.31 -6.32
CA ASP A 73 -15.90 -2.04 -5.07
C ASP A 73 -14.86 -3.17 -5.16
N ARG A 74 -14.49 -3.56 -6.39
CA ARG A 74 -13.45 -4.57 -6.67
C ARG A 74 -12.03 -4.02 -6.62
N TYR A 75 -11.88 -2.70 -6.57
CA TYR A 75 -10.58 -2.03 -6.56
C TYR A 75 -10.26 -1.45 -5.20
N PHE A 76 -8.99 -1.48 -4.86
CA PHE A 76 -8.46 -0.81 -3.69
C PHE A 76 -7.51 0.30 -4.13
N LEU A 77 -7.60 1.45 -3.48
CA LEU A 77 -6.69 2.55 -3.65
C LEU A 77 -5.89 2.74 -2.37
N SER A 78 -4.59 2.79 -2.48
CA SER A 78 -3.70 3.13 -1.37
C SER A 78 -2.97 4.43 -1.63
N VAL A 79 -2.94 5.28 -0.62
CA VAL A 79 -2.12 6.48 -0.56
C VAL A 79 -1.00 6.20 0.43
N THR A 80 0.24 6.26 0.01
CA THR A 80 1.40 5.95 0.85
C THR A 80 2.42 7.09 0.79
N ARG A 81 3.11 7.31 1.92
CA ARG A 81 4.28 8.19 1.93
C ARG A 81 5.40 7.55 1.11
N ASN A 82 6.08 8.35 0.31
CA ASN A 82 7.19 7.94 -0.55
C ASN A 82 8.29 9.00 -0.55
N MET A 83 8.76 9.34 0.64
CA MET A 83 9.87 10.27 0.81
C MET A 83 11.18 9.62 0.38
N PRO A 84 12.09 10.37 -0.25
CA PRO A 84 13.47 9.93 -0.47
C PRO A 84 14.20 9.82 0.87
N PHE A 85 15.04 8.81 1.03
CA PHE A 85 15.89 8.64 2.22
C PHE A 85 17.18 9.43 2.06
N VAL A 86 17.08 10.75 2.17
CA VAL A 86 18.21 11.68 2.01
C VAL A 86 18.21 12.70 3.14
N GLN A 87 19.38 13.13 3.56
CA GLN A 87 19.53 14.25 4.46
C GLN A 87 19.71 15.53 3.65
N ASP A 88 18.78 16.46 3.79
CA ASP A 88 18.74 17.75 3.09
C ASP A 88 19.05 18.95 4.02
N ILE A 89 19.46 18.68 5.27
CA ILE A 89 19.85 19.70 6.22
C ILE A 89 21.36 19.95 6.12
N ASP A 90 21.72 21.18 5.79
CA ASP A 90 23.09 21.68 5.85
C ASP A 90 23.24 22.72 6.98
N LEU A 91 23.96 22.36 8.04
CA LEU A 91 24.26 23.24 9.17
C LEU A 91 25.63 23.90 8.93
N VAL A 92 25.63 25.08 8.33
CA VAL A 92 26.85 25.84 8.07
C VAL A 92 27.35 26.48 9.36
N SER A 93 28.63 26.22 9.71
CA SER A 93 29.32 26.83 10.86
C SER A 93 29.39 28.35 10.72
N GLY A 94 28.91 29.09 11.74
CA GLY A 94 28.91 30.56 11.76
C GLY A 94 27.62 31.22 11.29
N SER A 95 26.62 30.46 10.83
CA SER A 95 25.26 30.97 10.60
C SER A 95 24.50 31.14 11.93
N LYS A 96 23.45 31.97 11.94
CA LYS A 96 22.53 32.01 13.08
C LYS A 96 21.88 30.63 13.23
N PHE A 97 22.00 30.09 14.45
CA PHE A 97 21.35 28.84 14.81
C PHE A 97 19.82 29.04 14.78
N ASP A 98 19.13 28.27 13.95
CA ASP A 98 17.67 28.21 13.90
C ASP A 98 17.22 26.84 14.43
N PRO A 99 16.59 26.77 15.62
CA PRO A 99 16.08 25.51 16.17
C PRO A 99 15.04 24.83 15.27
N GLN A 100 14.30 25.60 14.47
CA GLN A 100 13.27 25.08 13.58
C GLN A 100 13.86 24.14 12.52
N VAL A 101 15.04 24.46 11.99
CA VAL A 101 15.73 23.60 11.01
C VAL A 101 16.03 22.22 11.58
N ILE A 102 16.41 22.16 12.86
CA ILE A 102 16.66 20.88 13.55
C ILE A 102 15.37 20.12 13.80
N GLU A 103 14.32 20.82 14.26
CA GLU A 103 13.01 20.21 14.49
C GLU A 103 12.44 19.61 13.18
N ASP A 104 12.48 20.36 12.08
CA ASP A 104 12.03 19.89 10.77
C ASP A 104 12.82 18.66 10.29
N GLY A 105 14.11 18.62 10.55
CA GLY A 105 14.94 17.45 10.23
C GLY A 105 14.64 16.22 11.07
N LEU A 106 14.35 16.41 12.34
CA LEU A 106 13.92 15.32 13.22
C LEU A 106 12.55 14.79 12.80
N ASP A 107 11.63 15.66 12.41
CA ASP A 107 10.31 15.30 11.92
C ASP A 107 10.40 14.51 10.60
N LYS A 108 11.20 14.96 9.63
CA LYS A 108 11.48 14.22 8.39
C LYS A 108 12.07 12.85 8.68
N SER A 109 13.08 12.77 9.55
CA SER A 109 13.70 11.51 9.95
C SER A 109 12.71 10.57 10.68
N ALA A 110 11.76 11.10 11.46
CA ALA A 110 10.70 10.32 12.06
C ALA A 110 9.72 9.79 10.99
N ALA A 111 9.38 10.62 10.00
CA ALA A 111 8.50 10.25 8.89
C ALA A 111 9.12 9.14 8.02
N GLU A 112 10.42 9.20 7.72
CA GLU A 112 11.15 8.16 7.01
C GLU A 112 11.11 6.81 7.76
N ARG A 113 11.34 6.84 9.08
CA ARG A 113 11.23 5.62 9.92
C ARG A 113 9.83 5.04 9.93
N GLN A 114 8.79 5.88 9.94
CA GLN A 114 7.40 5.45 9.83
C GLN A 114 7.11 4.80 8.46
N GLN A 115 7.64 5.39 7.39
CA GLN A 115 7.56 4.83 6.04
C GLN A 115 8.24 3.46 5.96
N LEU A 116 9.47 3.33 6.45
CA LEU A 116 10.17 2.05 6.51
C LEU A 116 9.40 1.00 7.32
N ARG A 117 8.87 1.38 8.48
CA ARG A 117 8.05 0.48 9.31
C ARG A 117 6.83 -0.02 8.56
N GLU A 118 6.15 0.83 7.81
CA GLU A 118 5.00 0.46 6.98
C GLU A 118 5.42 -0.50 5.87
N GLN A 119 6.51 -0.22 5.17
CA GLN A 119 7.06 -1.09 4.13
C GLN A 119 7.46 -2.45 4.69
N LEU A 120 8.17 -2.49 5.82
CA LEU A 120 8.55 -3.74 6.50
C LEU A 120 7.35 -4.54 6.98
N SER A 121 6.27 -3.88 7.37
CA SER A 121 5.03 -4.59 7.80
C SER A 121 4.37 -5.40 6.68
N ARG A 122 4.73 -5.13 5.43
CA ARG A 122 4.24 -5.81 4.22
C ARG A 122 5.30 -6.71 3.58
N ALA A 123 6.53 -6.71 4.11
CA ALA A 123 7.63 -7.49 3.56
C ALA A 123 7.59 -8.93 4.07
N VAL A 124 8.02 -9.86 3.24
CA VAL A 124 8.38 -11.21 3.67
C VAL A 124 9.83 -11.18 4.15
N ILE A 125 10.04 -11.46 5.43
CA ILE A 125 11.36 -11.47 6.05
C ILE A 125 11.79 -12.92 6.22
N LEU A 126 12.84 -13.31 5.50
CA LEU A 126 13.41 -14.65 5.58
C LEU A 126 14.57 -14.68 6.58
N PRO A 127 14.86 -15.86 7.16
CA PRO A 127 16.08 -16.03 7.94
C PRO A 127 17.33 -15.69 7.11
N PRO A 128 18.39 -15.13 7.71
CA PRO A 128 19.64 -14.81 6.98
C PRO A 128 20.31 -16.01 6.31
N THR A 129 19.92 -17.24 6.71
CA THR A 129 20.40 -18.50 6.17
C THR A 129 19.52 -19.06 5.06
N SER A 130 18.45 -18.35 4.66
CA SER A 130 17.59 -18.80 3.57
C SER A 130 18.32 -18.67 2.22
N GLU A 131 18.25 -19.71 1.42
CA GLU A 131 18.75 -19.71 0.03
C GLU A 131 17.70 -19.18 -0.95
N GLN A 132 16.42 -19.15 -0.56
CA GLN A 132 15.33 -18.61 -1.37
C GLN A 132 15.24 -17.09 -1.20
N SER A 133 14.84 -16.43 -2.28
CA SER A 133 14.46 -15.01 -2.23
C SER A 133 13.04 -14.80 -1.68
N PRO A 134 12.70 -13.63 -1.14
CA PRO A 134 11.32 -13.31 -0.74
C PRO A 134 10.31 -13.45 -1.87
N GLU A 135 10.70 -13.14 -3.09
CA GLU A 135 9.88 -13.27 -4.30
C GLU A 135 9.53 -14.73 -4.58
N GLU A 136 10.51 -15.63 -4.53
CA GLU A 136 10.31 -17.08 -4.74
C GLU A 136 9.35 -17.66 -3.69
N VAL A 137 9.51 -17.29 -2.42
CA VAL A 137 8.60 -17.74 -1.37
C VAL A 137 7.17 -17.25 -1.59
N VAL A 138 6.99 -16.03 -2.05
CA VAL A 138 5.66 -15.48 -2.38
C VAL A 138 5.05 -16.22 -3.56
N GLU A 139 5.82 -16.51 -4.61
CA GLU A 139 5.37 -17.30 -5.77
C GLU A 139 4.95 -18.72 -5.35
N ASP A 140 5.74 -19.38 -4.52
CA ASP A 140 5.41 -20.72 -3.98
C ASP A 140 4.11 -20.72 -3.17
N ILE A 141 3.89 -19.68 -2.35
CA ILE A 141 2.64 -19.54 -1.58
C ILE A 141 1.44 -19.36 -2.52
N TYR A 142 1.57 -18.57 -3.58
CA TYR A 142 0.49 -18.38 -4.54
C TYR A 142 0.21 -19.65 -5.36
N ALA A 143 1.26 -20.35 -5.80
CA ALA A 143 1.13 -21.63 -6.51
C ALA A 143 0.43 -22.68 -5.63
N ALA A 144 0.86 -22.85 -4.40
CA ALA A 144 0.24 -23.78 -3.45
C ALA A 144 -1.24 -23.45 -3.17
N ARG A 145 -1.59 -22.17 -3.09
CA ARG A 145 -2.97 -21.75 -2.90
C ARG A 145 -3.84 -22.09 -4.11
N ASP A 146 -3.35 -21.82 -5.32
CA ASP A 146 -4.11 -22.06 -6.56
C ASP A 146 -4.29 -23.57 -6.80
N GLU A 147 -3.28 -24.38 -6.44
CA GLU A 147 -3.39 -25.84 -6.43
C GLU A 147 -4.43 -26.34 -5.41
N ALA A 148 -4.41 -25.78 -4.20
CA ALA A 148 -5.39 -26.12 -3.17
C ALA A 148 -6.81 -25.74 -3.58
N GLN A 149 -7.00 -24.61 -4.23
CA GLN A 149 -8.30 -24.18 -4.76
C GLN A 149 -8.80 -25.14 -5.85
N THR A 150 -7.95 -25.49 -6.81
CA THR A 150 -8.27 -26.44 -7.89
C THR A 150 -8.64 -27.80 -7.32
N SER A 151 -7.89 -28.27 -6.31
CA SER A 151 -8.18 -29.54 -5.64
C SER A 151 -9.52 -29.52 -4.89
N ALA A 152 -9.84 -28.41 -4.23
CA ALA A 152 -11.11 -28.25 -3.54
C ALA A 152 -12.30 -28.22 -4.52
N GLU A 153 -12.17 -27.57 -5.66
CA GLU A 153 -13.18 -27.54 -6.73
C GLU A 153 -13.41 -28.93 -7.34
N ALA A 154 -12.33 -29.67 -7.59
CA ALA A 154 -12.42 -31.04 -8.09
C ALA A 154 -13.09 -31.98 -7.08
N ALA A 155 -12.77 -31.85 -5.79
CA ALA A 155 -13.42 -32.60 -4.73
C ALA A 155 -14.92 -32.28 -4.62
N ALA A 156 -15.30 -31.00 -4.73
CA ALA A 156 -16.70 -30.59 -4.73
C ALA A 156 -17.47 -31.16 -5.92
N GLN A 157 -16.88 -31.14 -7.11
CA GLN A 157 -17.49 -31.74 -8.32
C GLN A 157 -17.65 -33.25 -8.17
N SER A 158 -16.66 -33.95 -7.62
CA SER A 158 -16.73 -35.38 -7.36
C SER A 158 -17.82 -35.74 -6.34
N ALA A 159 -17.97 -34.94 -5.29
CA ALA A 159 -19.04 -35.11 -4.33
C ALA A 159 -20.46 -34.92 -4.94
N ILE A 160 -20.61 -33.92 -5.80
CA ILE A 160 -21.86 -33.70 -6.54
C ILE A 160 -22.17 -34.88 -7.48
N ALA A 161 -21.18 -35.38 -8.20
CA ALA A 161 -21.34 -36.52 -9.09
C ALA A 161 -21.73 -37.79 -8.33
N ALA A 162 -21.08 -38.06 -7.19
CA ALA A 162 -21.42 -39.18 -6.33
C ALA A 162 -22.85 -39.08 -5.76
N GLY A 163 -23.29 -37.89 -5.33
CA GLY A 163 -24.65 -37.65 -4.89
C GLY A 163 -25.69 -37.89 -5.96
N LYS A 164 -25.41 -37.51 -7.20
CA LYS A 164 -26.30 -37.77 -8.34
C LYS A 164 -26.42 -39.28 -8.67
N SER A 165 -25.29 -40.01 -8.62
CA SER A 165 -25.34 -41.46 -8.90
C SER A 165 -26.06 -42.24 -7.82
N ALA A 166 -26.04 -41.80 -6.56
CA ALA A 166 -26.78 -42.43 -5.47
C ALA A 166 -28.31 -42.27 -5.63
N VAL A 167 -28.79 -41.16 -6.19
CA VAL A 167 -30.21 -40.90 -6.42
C VAL A 167 -30.79 -41.76 -7.57
N TYR A 168 -29.96 -42.25 -8.49
CA TYR A 168 -30.40 -43.09 -9.62
C TYR A 168 -30.30 -44.60 -9.34
N SER A 169 -29.90 -45.00 -8.12
CA SER A 169 -29.72 -46.42 -7.74
C SER A 169 -30.89 -47.00 -6.93
N ASP A 170 -31.90 -46.21 -6.63
CA ASP A 170 -33.19 -46.59 -6.04
C ASP A 170 -34.29 -46.63 -7.12
#